data_2051f0930a60248fe94ba5c070c60603
#
_entry.id   2051f0930a60248fe94ba5c070c60603
#
_cell.length_a   1.000
_cell.length_b   1.000
_cell.length_c   1.000
_cell.angle_alpha   90.00
_cell.angle_beta   90.00
_cell.angle_gamma   90.00
#
_symmetry.space_group_name_H-M   'P 1'
#
loop_
_entity.id
_entity.type
_entity.pdbx_description
1 polymer ?
#
loop_
_entity_poly.entity_id
_entity_poly.type
_entity_poly.pdbx_seq_one_letter_code
_entity_poly.pdbx_strand_id
1 'polypeptide(L)'
;MEKFTEKFIEEATDNISNLEDALLKLENDPGSTDLVERVFRSMHSLKGGGSMFGFNQLSEFTHHLENLWDNIREGHLQVNQGLLDITLQAVDHLKVLLKEKDELSPDTETTHKNLTVQVMKFLGEENTADAGEGVSDSSSGDSG
;
A
#
# COMPACT_ATOMS: atom_id res chain seq x y z
N MET A 1 13.65 -11.50 21.58
CA MET A 1 13.12 -10.55 20.61
C MET A 1 13.53 -10.87 19.19
N GLU A 2 14.78 -11.24 18.99
CA GLU A 2 15.25 -11.56 17.64
C GLU A 2 14.47 -12.70 17.01
N LYS A 3 14.13 -13.72 17.80
CA LYS A 3 13.36 -14.85 17.28
C LYS A 3 11.99 -14.41 16.80
N PHE A 4 11.34 -13.51 17.54
CA PHE A 4 10.05 -13.00 17.13
C PHE A 4 10.15 -12.14 15.89
N THR A 5 11.22 -11.36 15.79
CA THR A 5 11.47 -10.54 14.61
C THR A 5 11.70 -11.41 13.38
N GLU A 6 12.49 -12.48 13.54
CA GLU A 6 12.74 -13.42 12.45
C GLU A 6 11.45 -14.07 11.98
N LYS A 7 10.61 -14.44 12.93
CA LYS A 7 9.32 -15.04 12.58
C LYS A 7 8.44 -14.04 11.84
N PHE A 8 8.45 -12.79 12.30
CA PHE A 8 7.71 -11.75 11.58
C PHE A 8 8.20 -11.59 10.15
N ILE A 9 9.54 -11.60 9.95
CA ILE A 9 10.11 -11.46 8.60
C ILE A 9 9.65 -12.61 7.72
N GLU A 10 9.63 -13.82 8.24
CA GLU A 10 9.13 -14.99 7.52
C GLU A 10 7.67 -14.79 7.09
N GLU A 11 6.85 -14.40 8.06
CA GLU A 11 5.43 -14.23 7.80
C GLU A 11 5.17 -13.08 6.84
N ALA A 12 5.95 -12.01 6.97
CA ALA A 12 5.83 -10.85 6.08
C ALA A 12 6.23 -11.23 4.66
N THR A 13 7.27 -12.04 4.51
CA THR A 13 7.72 -12.51 3.21
C THR A 13 6.63 -13.32 2.52
N ASP A 14 5.99 -14.23 3.28
CA ASP A 14 4.88 -15.01 2.74
C ASP A 14 3.71 -14.12 2.37
N ASN A 15 3.43 -13.13 3.21
CA ASN A 15 2.35 -12.20 2.99
C ASN A 15 2.57 -11.39 1.71
N ILE A 16 3.81 -10.95 1.49
CA ILE A 16 4.16 -10.21 0.28
C ILE A 16 4.00 -11.09 -0.96
N SER A 17 4.36 -12.38 -0.86
CA SER A 17 4.15 -13.31 -1.96
C SER A 17 2.67 -13.47 -2.28
N ASN A 18 1.83 -13.54 -1.26
CA ASN A 18 0.39 -13.60 -1.46
C ASN A 18 -0.16 -12.34 -2.11
N LEU A 19 0.39 -11.20 -1.74
CA LEU A 19 0.03 -9.92 -2.36
C LEU A 19 0.33 -9.96 -3.86
N GLU A 20 1.54 -10.37 -4.21
CA GLU A 20 1.94 -10.45 -5.60
C GLU A 20 1.02 -11.35 -6.39
N ASP A 21 0.71 -12.51 -5.83
CA ASP A 21 -0.17 -13.47 -6.49
C ASP A 21 -1.55 -12.87 -6.76
N ALA A 22 -2.11 -12.21 -5.75
CA ALA A 22 -3.44 -11.62 -5.90
C ALA A 22 -3.43 -10.49 -6.94
N LEU A 23 -2.38 -9.67 -6.93
CA LEU A 23 -2.27 -8.57 -7.89
C LEU A 23 -2.14 -9.07 -9.32
N LEU A 24 -1.35 -10.13 -9.53
CA LEU A 24 -1.21 -10.71 -10.86
C LEU A 24 -2.52 -11.31 -11.33
N LYS A 25 -3.27 -11.92 -10.44
CA LYS A 25 -4.58 -12.46 -10.79
C LYS A 25 -5.57 -11.37 -11.14
N LEU A 26 -5.45 -10.21 -10.48
CA LEU A 26 -6.31 -9.06 -10.78
C LEU A 26 -6.09 -8.53 -12.19
N GLU A 27 -4.93 -8.75 -12.78
CA GLU A 27 -4.68 -8.35 -14.16
C GLU A 27 -5.67 -9.02 -15.12
N ASN A 28 -6.03 -10.24 -14.81
CA ASN A 28 -6.97 -11.00 -15.64
C ASN A 28 -8.41 -10.91 -15.16
N ASP A 29 -8.61 -10.46 -13.93
CA ASP A 29 -9.95 -10.40 -13.32
C ASP A 29 -10.04 -9.16 -12.44
N PRO A 30 -9.98 -7.95 -13.04
CA PRO A 30 -9.94 -6.72 -12.24
C PRO A 30 -11.20 -6.43 -11.46
N GLY A 31 -12.30 -7.11 -11.78
CA GLY A 31 -13.55 -6.92 -11.03
C GLY A 31 -13.71 -7.84 -9.85
N SER A 32 -12.73 -8.66 -9.54
CA SER A 32 -12.86 -9.63 -8.46
C SER A 32 -12.78 -8.97 -7.10
N THR A 33 -13.91 -8.91 -6.40
CA THR A 33 -13.97 -8.35 -5.06
C THR A 33 -13.18 -9.22 -4.07
N ASP A 34 -13.16 -10.53 -4.30
CA ASP A 34 -12.40 -11.44 -3.43
C ASP A 34 -10.91 -11.14 -3.50
N LEU A 35 -10.39 -10.89 -4.70
CA LEU A 35 -8.97 -10.57 -4.85
C LEU A 35 -8.63 -9.23 -4.23
N VAL A 36 -9.50 -8.23 -4.41
CA VAL A 36 -9.31 -6.93 -3.78
C VAL A 36 -9.27 -7.07 -2.26
N GLU A 37 -10.17 -7.87 -1.72
CA GLU A 37 -10.21 -8.11 -0.29
C GLU A 37 -8.92 -8.78 0.21
N ARG A 38 -8.42 -9.74 -0.56
CA ARG A 38 -7.15 -10.39 -0.22
C ARG A 38 -5.99 -9.40 -0.15
N VAL A 39 -5.93 -8.51 -1.16
CA VAL A 39 -4.88 -7.49 -1.20
C VAL A 39 -4.97 -6.59 0.03
N PHE A 40 -6.19 -6.12 0.32
CA PHE A 40 -6.39 -5.22 1.46
C PHE A 40 -5.97 -5.89 2.77
N ARG A 41 -6.39 -7.14 2.99
CA ARG A 41 -6.08 -7.84 4.24
C ARG A 41 -4.58 -8.09 4.40
N SER A 42 -3.91 -8.43 3.30
CA SER A 42 -2.47 -8.63 3.35
C SER A 42 -1.75 -7.35 3.74
N MET A 43 -2.20 -6.23 3.19
CA MET A 43 -1.62 -4.94 3.54
C MET A 43 -1.88 -4.60 5.01
N HIS A 44 -3.09 -4.87 5.47
CA HIS A 44 -3.44 -4.60 6.86
C HIS A 44 -2.54 -5.39 7.82
N SER A 45 -2.32 -6.67 7.52
CA SER A 45 -1.45 -7.52 8.33
C SER A 45 -0.01 -7.02 8.34
N LEU A 46 0.50 -6.63 7.17
CA LEU A 46 1.86 -6.10 7.06
C LEU A 46 2.03 -4.82 7.87
N LYS A 47 1.05 -3.93 7.79
CA LYS A 47 1.09 -2.68 8.53
C LYS A 47 1.16 -2.94 10.02
N GLY A 48 0.26 -3.79 10.51
CA GLY A 48 0.19 -4.09 11.94
C GLY A 48 1.43 -4.78 12.46
N GLY A 49 1.90 -5.80 11.73
CA GLY A 49 3.11 -6.52 12.13
C GLY A 49 4.34 -5.64 12.06
N GLY A 50 4.44 -4.84 11.00
CA GLY A 50 5.57 -3.93 10.87
C GLY A 50 5.67 -2.96 12.02
N SER A 51 4.54 -2.40 12.41
CA SER A 51 4.50 -1.47 13.55
C SER A 51 4.92 -2.17 14.84
N MET A 52 4.41 -3.38 15.05
CA MET A 52 4.68 -4.13 16.27
C MET A 52 6.17 -4.47 16.44
N PHE A 53 6.85 -4.77 15.35
CA PHE A 53 8.23 -5.21 15.39
C PHE A 53 9.25 -4.14 15.01
N GLY A 54 8.80 -2.88 14.94
CA GLY A 54 9.71 -1.75 14.74
C GLY A 54 10.12 -1.50 13.30
N PHE A 55 9.40 -2.07 12.34
CA PHE A 55 9.61 -1.79 10.93
C PHE A 55 8.75 -0.59 10.54
N ASN A 56 9.15 0.59 11.02
CA ASN A 56 8.31 1.78 10.91
C ASN A 56 8.16 2.28 9.49
N GLN A 57 9.23 2.21 8.70
CA GLN A 57 9.16 2.61 7.30
C GLN A 57 8.22 1.69 6.53
N LEU A 58 8.32 0.40 6.77
CA LEU A 58 7.43 -0.58 6.16
C LEU A 58 5.97 -0.31 6.54
N SER A 59 5.73 -0.09 7.83
CA SER A 59 4.38 0.13 8.34
C SER A 59 3.76 1.40 7.75
N GLU A 60 4.52 2.48 7.73
CA GLU A 60 4.06 3.76 7.20
C GLU A 60 3.70 3.67 5.72
N PHE A 61 4.59 3.07 4.94
CA PHE A 61 4.38 2.94 3.51
C PHE A 61 3.18 2.04 3.23
N THR A 62 3.09 0.93 3.96
CA THR A 62 1.97 0.00 3.81
C THR A 62 0.64 0.66 4.16
N HIS A 63 0.66 1.60 5.12
CA HIS A 63 -0.56 2.32 5.49
C HIS A 63 -1.11 3.11 4.30
N HIS A 64 -0.23 3.75 3.53
CA HIS A 64 -0.68 4.46 2.31
C HIS A 64 -1.29 3.49 1.30
N LEU A 65 -0.68 2.33 1.15
CA LEU A 65 -1.22 1.31 0.24
C LEU A 65 -2.56 0.79 0.73
N GLU A 66 -2.68 0.60 2.04
CA GLU A 66 -3.93 0.14 2.63
C GLU A 66 -5.06 1.14 2.35
N ASN A 67 -4.76 2.43 2.49
CA ASN A 67 -5.74 3.47 2.20
C ASN A 67 -6.18 3.44 0.74
N LEU A 68 -5.21 3.26 -0.15
CA LEU A 68 -5.51 3.18 -1.58
C LEU A 68 -6.44 2.01 -1.88
N TRP A 69 -6.11 0.84 -1.35
CA TRP A 69 -6.90 -0.36 -1.62
C TRP A 69 -8.21 -0.38 -0.86
N ASP A 70 -8.30 0.37 0.26
CA ASP A 70 -9.58 0.56 0.93
C ASP A 70 -10.54 1.36 0.05
N ASN A 71 -10.04 2.37 -0.66
CA ASN A 71 -10.85 3.12 -1.60
C ASN A 71 -11.35 2.25 -2.74
N ILE A 72 -10.51 1.32 -3.20
CA ILE A 72 -10.94 0.36 -4.22
C ILE A 72 -12.02 -0.56 -3.66
N ARG A 73 -11.81 -1.05 -2.45
CA ARG A 73 -12.76 -1.94 -1.79
C ARG A 73 -14.12 -1.27 -1.61
N GLU A 74 -14.11 0.03 -1.32
CA GLU A 74 -15.33 0.78 -1.08
C GLU A 74 -15.98 1.28 -2.38
N GLY A 75 -15.35 1.03 -3.51
CA GLY A 75 -15.93 1.42 -4.79
C GLY A 75 -15.59 2.83 -5.25
N HIS A 76 -14.75 3.53 -4.53
CA HIS A 76 -14.37 4.90 -4.90
C HIS A 76 -13.33 4.94 -6.01
N LEU A 77 -12.55 3.88 -6.15
CA LEU A 77 -11.55 3.73 -7.19
C LEU A 77 -11.72 2.37 -7.83
N GLN A 78 -11.35 2.27 -9.08
CA GLN A 78 -11.44 0.99 -9.78
C GLN A 78 -10.04 0.49 -10.14
N VAL A 79 -9.90 -0.83 -10.15
CA VAL A 79 -8.66 -1.46 -10.55
C VAL A 79 -8.45 -1.21 -12.04
N ASN A 80 -7.29 -0.66 -12.38
CA ASN A 80 -6.88 -0.50 -13.76
C ASN A 80 -5.39 -0.80 -13.86
N GLN A 81 -4.87 -0.83 -15.07
CA GLN A 81 -3.48 -1.22 -15.28
C GLN A 81 -2.50 -0.29 -14.57
N GLY A 82 -2.75 1.01 -14.62
CA GLY A 82 -1.87 1.98 -13.97
C GLY A 82 -1.79 1.76 -12.47
N LEU A 83 -2.95 1.50 -11.85
CA LEU A 83 -3.03 1.26 -10.42
C LEU A 83 -2.34 -0.06 -10.06
N LEU A 84 -2.51 -1.10 -10.87
CA LEU A 84 -1.84 -2.37 -10.65
C LEU A 84 -0.33 -2.23 -10.77
N ASP A 85 0.12 -1.48 -11.79
CA ASP A 85 1.55 -1.29 -12.01
C ASP A 85 2.21 -0.61 -10.82
N ILE A 86 1.60 0.47 -10.31
CA ILE A 86 2.19 1.17 -9.18
C ILE A 86 2.15 0.30 -7.92
N THR A 87 1.10 -0.49 -7.75
CA THR A 87 1.02 -1.37 -6.59
C THR A 87 2.06 -2.47 -6.66
N LEU A 88 2.31 -3.03 -7.84
CA LEU A 88 3.36 -4.04 -7.99
C LEU A 88 4.74 -3.47 -7.70
N GLN A 89 5.01 -2.24 -8.15
CA GLN A 89 6.26 -1.56 -7.82
C GLN A 89 6.36 -1.36 -6.31
N ALA A 90 5.25 -0.99 -5.70
CA ALA A 90 5.21 -0.79 -4.24
C ALA A 90 5.49 -2.08 -3.51
N VAL A 91 4.97 -3.21 -4.00
CA VAL A 91 5.22 -4.51 -3.37
C VAL A 91 6.70 -4.88 -3.44
N ASP A 92 7.34 -4.61 -4.57
CA ASP A 92 8.79 -4.81 -4.66
C ASP A 92 9.53 -3.96 -3.63
N HIS A 93 9.06 -2.74 -3.44
CA HIS A 93 9.65 -1.83 -2.46
C HIS A 93 9.45 -2.35 -1.03
N LEU A 94 8.31 -2.99 -0.76
CA LEU A 94 8.07 -3.59 0.55
C LEU A 94 9.14 -4.61 0.90
N LYS A 95 9.59 -5.37 -0.09
CA LYS A 95 10.66 -6.35 0.13
C LYS A 95 11.94 -5.67 0.59
N VAL A 96 12.27 -4.53 0.00
CA VAL A 96 13.45 -3.77 0.37
C VAL A 96 13.30 -3.18 1.78
N LEU A 97 12.13 -2.62 2.07
CA LEU A 97 11.87 -2.04 3.40
C LEU A 97 11.93 -3.10 4.49
N LEU A 98 11.49 -4.31 4.18
CA LEU A 98 11.57 -5.42 5.12
C LEU A 98 13.03 -5.76 5.43
N LYS A 99 13.88 -5.65 4.43
CA LYS A 99 15.29 -5.97 4.56
C LYS A 99 16.08 -4.86 5.26
N GLU A 100 15.81 -3.61 4.88
CA GLU A 100 16.58 -2.48 5.40
C GLU A 100 16.03 -1.94 6.72
N LYS A 101 14.78 -2.23 6.99
CA LYS A 101 14.10 -1.80 8.20
C LYS A 101 13.98 -0.27 8.22
N ASP A 102 14.66 0.41 9.17
CA ASP A 102 14.55 1.86 9.28
C ASP A 102 15.80 2.58 8.78
N GLU A 103 16.81 1.82 8.37
CA GLU A 103 18.06 2.41 7.88
C GLU A 103 18.12 2.29 6.38
N LEU A 104 17.38 3.17 5.72
CA LEU A 104 17.26 3.11 4.27
C LEU A 104 18.49 3.65 3.58
N SER A 105 18.97 2.93 2.56
CA SER A 105 20.06 3.43 1.72
C SER A 105 19.55 4.66 0.94
N PRO A 106 20.48 5.50 0.43
CA PRO A 106 20.06 6.66 -0.36
C PRO A 106 19.17 6.31 -1.56
N ASP A 107 19.50 5.21 -2.24
CA ASP A 107 18.67 4.76 -3.38
C ASP A 107 17.28 4.37 -2.91
N THR A 108 17.19 3.65 -1.81
CA THR A 108 15.91 3.23 -1.26
C THR A 108 15.10 4.45 -0.82
N GLU A 109 15.75 5.43 -0.21
CA GLU A 109 15.06 6.66 0.19
C GLU A 109 14.43 7.37 -0.99
N THR A 110 15.18 7.46 -2.09
CA THR A 110 14.67 8.10 -3.30
C THR A 110 13.47 7.35 -3.85
N THR A 111 13.58 6.02 -3.95
CA THR A 111 12.48 5.18 -4.42
C THR A 111 11.28 5.31 -3.49
N HIS A 112 11.53 5.33 -2.19
CA HIS A 112 10.47 5.44 -1.19
C HIS A 112 9.67 6.73 -1.38
N LYS A 113 10.35 7.84 -1.54
CA LYS A 113 9.70 9.14 -1.75
C LYS A 113 8.90 9.15 -3.04
N ASN A 114 9.50 8.65 -4.12
CA ASN A 114 8.85 8.65 -5.43
C ASN A 114 7.59 7.80 -5.42
N LEU A 115 7.67 6.61 -4.86
CA LEU A 115 6.50 5.73 -4.81
C LEU A 115 5.40 6.29 -3.91
N THR A 116 5.80 6.87 -2.79
CA THR A 116 4.82 7.49 -1.88
C THR A 116 4.05 8.59 -2.61
N VAL A 117 4.77 9.45 -3.35
CA VAL A 117 4.13 10.51 -4.11
C VAL A 117 3.14 9.94 -5.12
N GLN A 118 3.53 8.88 -5.83
CA GLN A 118 2.67 8.28 -6.84
C GLN A 118 1.42 7.66 -6.23
N VAL A 119 1.57 6.96 -5.10
CA VAL A 119 0.43 6.38 -4.39
C VAL A 119 -0.51 7.50 -3.91
N MET A 120 0.06 8.54 -3.35
CA MET A 120 -0.74 9.67 -2.86
C MET A 120 -1.47 10.39 -3.99
N LYS A 121 -0.90 10.39 -5.19
CA LYS A 121 -1.55 10.96 -6.35
C LYS A 121 -2.85 10.26 -6.68
N PHE A 122 -2.86 8.93 -6.64
CA PHE A 122 -4.09 8.18 -6.86
C PHE A 122 -5.16 8.56 -5.84
N LEU A 123 -4.75 8.71 -4.58
CA LEU A 123 -5.66 9.13 -3.53
C LEU A 123 -6.12 10.57 -3.70
N GLY A 124 -5.20 11.43 -4.10
CA GLY A 124 -5.53 12.83 -4.32
C GLY A 124 -6.46 13.06 -5.49
N GLU A 125 -6.28 12.31 -6.56
CA GLU A 125 -7.15 12.40 -7.73
C GLU A 125 -8.57 11.99 -7.37
N GLU A 126 -8.70 10.93 -6.58
CA GLU A 126 -10.00 10.48 -6.12
C GLU A 126 -10.66 11.54 -5.24
N ASN A 127 -9.89 12.11 -4.31
CA ASN A 127 -10.41 13.15 -3.42
C ASN A 127 -10.83 14.40 -4.19
N THR A 128 -10.05 14.74 -5.21
CA THR A 128 -10.38 15.90 -6.05
C THR A 128 -11.69 15.66 -6.79
N ALA A 129 -11.87 14.46 -7.30
CA ALA A 129 -13.11 14.12 -7.99
C ALA A 129 -14.31 14.19 -7.06
N ASP A 130 -14.12 13.79 -5.82
CA ASP A 130 -15.18 13.87 -4.81
C ASP A 130 -15.51 15.29 -4.47
N ALA A 131 -14.47 16.06 -4.25
CA ALA A 131 -14.62 17.44 -3.86
C ALA A 131 -15.18 18.28 -4.98
N GLY A 132 -15.17 17.67 -6.13
CA GLY A 132 -15.54 18.29 -7.35
C GLY A 132 -16.52 19.29 -7.24
N GLU A 133 -16.36 19.68 -6.73
CA GLU A 133 -16.80 20.51 -6.43
C GLU A 133 -16.27 21.35 -5.61
N GLY A 134 -15.64 21.42 -5.10
CA GLY A 134 -15.07 22.05 -4.46
C GLY A 134 -14.31 22.54 -3.72
N VAL A 135 -14.22 22.69 -3.38
CA VAL A 135 -13.52 23.08 -2.70
C VAL A 135 -12.97 23.29 -1.92
N SER A 136 -12.84 23.25 -1.57
CA SER A 136 -12.18 23.19 -0.83
C SER A 136 -11.85 23.27 0.08
N ASP A 137 -12.08 23.15 0.48
CA ASP A 137 -11.77 22.89 1.35
C ASP A 137 -11.50 22.71 2.04
N SER A 138 -11.69 22.76 2.18
CA SER A 138 -11.45 22.29 2.86
C SER A 138 -11.26 22.06 3.41
N SER A 139 -11.59 22.09 3.56
CA SER A 139 -11.50 21.55 4.08
C SER A 139 -11.37 21.17 4.51
N SER A 140 -11.68 21.21 4.58
CA SER A 140 -11.67 20.56 4.96
C SER A 140 -11.53 19.98 5.25
N GLY A 141 -11.62 19.94 5.30
CA GLY A 141 -11.62 19.12 5.56
C GLY A 141 -11.83 18.77 5.59
N ASP A 142 -12.12 18.84 5.58
CA ASP A 142 -12.53 18.37 5.60
C ASP A 142 -12.81 18.02 5.44
N SER A 143 -13.24 18.19 5.35
CA SER A 143 -13.56 17.77 5.07
C SER A 143 -13.61 17.37 4.76
N GLY A 144 -13.77 17.37 4.50
CA GLY A 144 -13.63 16.90 4.25
C GLY A 144 -13.70 16.64 4.06
#